data_77e5268ef009dc8bf0c74ae23de0a42f
#
_entry.id   77e5268ef009dc8bf0c74ae23de0a42f
#
_cell.length_a   1.000
_cell.length_b   1.000
_cell.length_c   1.000
_cell.angle_alpha   90.00
_cell.angle_beta   90.00
_cell.angle_gamma   90.00
#
_symmetry.space_group_name_H-M   'P 1'
#
loop_
_entity.id
_entity.type
_entity.pdbx_description
1 polymer ?
#
loop_
_entity_poly.entity_id
_entity_poly.type
_entity_poly.pdbx_seq_one_letter_code
_entity_poly.pdbx_strand_id
1 'polypeptide(L)'
;MTSIASVVEKILLLPGPVIVLDTCNFLDLFRRDPQNRVPKSESGDLEVVASLLRFVAAPSGRLHLVVPELVPGEFTDHADRIEVDFDRWFRSQDSNAEWLSGAASVVGVPLPLPDPVHPLAIAAGCRKLADELLAAATVLGRDQVCLDRAVSRLVHKRRPSHKKEIKDSMNLEQTLELSRRLRAATLVSDCVFVSSNTGDFAAPESASVHPDLAAEFNDAGLSYFPSLTAAVGNLQSRGQLP
;
A
#
# COMPACT_ATOMS: atom_id res chain seq x y z
N MET A 1 6.41 -18.28 -1.15
CA MET A 1 6.38 -17.61 -2.49
C MET A 1 5.75 -18.55 -3.50
N THR A 2 4.80 -18.06 -4.28
CA THR A 2 3.96 -18.87 -5.18
C THR A 2 4.13 -18.35 -6.60
N SER A 3 4.28 -19.26 -7.60
CA SER A 3 4.41 -18.82 -9.00
C SER A 3 3.18 -18.03 -9.46
N ILE A 4 3.35 -17.09 -10.40
CA ILE A 4 2.23 -16.31 -10.95
C ILE A 4 1.14 -17.26 -11.50
N ALA A 5 1.54 -18.35 -12.17
CA ALA A 5 0.59 -19.33 -12.69
C ALA A 5 -0.29 -19.96 -11.58
N SER A 6 0.33 -20.40 -10.47
CA SER A 6 -0.42 -20.97 -9.34
C SER A 6 -1.31 -19.95 -8.64
N VAL A 7 -0.91 -18.66 -8.61
CA VAL A 7 -1.77 -17.60 -8.07
C VAL A 7 -2.97 -17.37 -8.97
N VAL A 8 -2.78 -17.35 -10.30
CA VAL A 8 -3.88 -17.26 -11.28
C VAL A 8 -4.86 -18.41 -11.10
N GLU A 9 -4.37 -19.66 -11.04
CA GLU A 9 -5.23 -20.82 -10.80
C GLU A 9 -6.05 -20.70 -9.52
N LYS A 10 -5.42 -20.28 -8.41
CA LYS A 10 -6.10 -20.05 -7.13
C LYS A 10 -7.21 -19.01 -7.24
N ILE A 11 -6.95 -17.89 -7.93
CA ILE A 11 -7.93 -16.81 -8.12
C ILE A 11 -9.11 -17.30 -8.97
N LEU A 12 -8.84 -18.09 -10.01
CA LEU A 12 -9.89 -18.61 -10.89
C LEU A 12 -10.77 -19.66 -10.20
N LEU A 13 -10.26 -20.38 -9.20
CA LEU A 13 -11.06 -21.32 -8.39
C LEU A 13 -12.07 -20.58 -7.48
N LEU A 14 -11.74 -19.37 -7.04
CA LEU A 14 -12.61 -18.53 -6.24
C LEU A 14 -12.60 -17.11 -6.82
N PRO A 15 -13.32 -16.85 -7.92
CA PRO A 15 -13.29 -15.58 -8.61
C PRO A 15 -13.71 -14.41 -7.74
N GLY A 16 -12.89 -13.36 -7.71
CA GLY A 16 -13.12 -12.13 -6.96
C GLY A 16 -12.14 -11.04 -7.38
N PRO A 17 -12.31 -9.81 -6.91
CA PRO A 17 -11.38 -8.73 -7.20
C PRO A 17 -9.99 -9.03 -6.66
N VAL A 18 -8.97 -8.51 -7.34
CA VAL A 18 -7.57 -8.66 -7.00
C VAL A 18 -6.98 -7.31 -6.68
N ILE A 19 -6.44 -7.14 -5.49
CA ILE A 19 -5.72 -5.94 -5.08
C ILE A 19 -4.24 -6.30 -4.97
N VAL A 20 -3.41 -5.72 -5.83
CA VAL A 20 -1.95 -5.83 -5.75
C VAL A 20 -1.41 -4.63 -5.00
N LEU A 21 -0.70 -4.89 -3.90
CA LEU A 21 -0.19 -3.88 -2.98
C LEU A 21 1.32 -3.70 -3.14
N ASP A 22 1.75 -2.45 -3.25
CA ASP A 22 3.15 -2.06 -3.20
C ASP A 22 3.63 -1.86 -1.75
N THR A 23 4.93 -1.86 -1.51
CA THR A 23 5.57 -1.71 -0.18
C THR A 23 5.09 -0.47 0.56
N CYS A 24 4.89 0.64 -0.14
CA CYS A 24 4.45 1.90 0.46
C CYS A 24 3.08 1.77 1.16
N ASN A 25 2.17 0.91 0.69
CA ASN A 25 0.85 0.73 1.32
C ASN A 25 0.93 0.20 2.76
N PHE A 26 1.95 -0.58 3.07
CA PHE A 26 2.20 -1.10 4.40
C PHE A 26 2.92 -0.08 5.29
N LEU A 27 3.96 0.55 4.74
CA LEU A 27 4.77 1.52 5.48
C LEU A 27 3.99 2.79 5.81
N ASP A 28 3.09 3.23 4.94
CA ASP A 28 2.30 4.45 5.13
C ASP A 28 1.35 4.37 6.32
N LEU A 29 0.97 3.16 6.76
CA LEU A 29 0.09 2.98 7.92
C LEU A 29 0.72 3.47 9.23
N PHE A 30 2.05 3.51 9.32
CA PHE A 30 2.79 3.96 10.50
C PHE A 30 3.98 4.87 10.15
N ARG A 31 3.89 5.61 9.04
CA ARG A 31 4.88 6.57 8.60
C ARG A 31 4.33 7.99 8.64
N ARG A 32 5.20 8.95 8.96
CA ARG A 32 4.87 10.38 8.82
C ARG A 32 5.08 10.85 7.39
N ASP A 33 4.25 11.79 6.97
CA ASP A 33 4.53 12.59 5.79
C ASP A 33 5.74 13.51 6.09
N PRO A 34 6.83 13.41 5.32
CA PRO A 34 8.02 14.25 5.52
C PRO A 34 7.74 15.75 5.36
N GLN A 35 6.76 16.12 4.54
CA GLN A 35 6.43 17.52 4.25
C GLN A 35 5.54 18.12 5.32
N ASN A 36 4.50 17.41 5.72
CA ASN A 36 3.46 17.94 6.62
C ASN A 36 3.71 17.59 8.09
N ARG A 37 4.65 16.71 8.40
CA ARG A 37 5.00 16.21 9.74
C ARG A 37 3.82 15.60 10.51
N VAL A 38 2.80 15.15 9.81
CA VAL A 38 1.63 14.42 10.34
C VAL A 38 1.70 12.95 9.89
N PRO A 39 0.89 12.04 10.45
CA PRO A 39 0.75 10.70 9.89
C PRO A 39 0.42 10.76 8.40
N LYS A 40 1.02 9.87 7.60
CA LYS A 40 0.76 9.82 6.16
C LYS A 40 -0.60 9.20 5.86
N SER A 41 -1.01 8.21 6.65
CA SER A 41 -2.34 7.62 6.60
C SER A 41 -3.33 8.45 7.41
N GLU A 42 -4.55 8.56 6.93
CA GLU A 42 -5.69 9.03 7.71
C GLU A 42 -6.28 7.88 8.55
N SER A 43 -7.10 8.20 9.55
CA SER A 43 -7.79 7.16 10.34
C SER A 43 -8.67 6.26 9.47
N GLY A 44 -9.27 6.83 8.41
CA GLY A 44 -10.04 6.08 7.41
C GLY A 44 -9.23 5.01 6.67
N ASP A 45 -7.93 5.22 6.45
CA ASP A 45 -7.07 4.21 5.82
C ASP A 45 -6.89 2.99 6.74
N LEU A 46 -6.71 3.23 8.06
CA LEU A 46 -6.62 2.15 9.06
C LEU A 46 -7.92 1.35 9.16
N GLU A 47 -9.06 2.03 9.11
CA GLU A 47 -10.39 1.40 9.11
C GLU A 47 -10.61 0.55 7.86
N VAL A 48 -10.18 1.02 6.69
CA VAL A 48 -10.22 0.27 5.44
C VAL A 48 -9.38 -1.00 5.55
N VAL A 49 -8.14 -0.92 6.06
CA VAL A 49 -7.29 -2.10 6.25
C VAL A 49 -7.92 -3.09 7.21
N ALA A 50 -8.43 -2.64 8.36
CA ALA A 50 -9.11 -3.50 9.32
C ALA A 50 -10.37 -4.17 8.71
N SER A 51 -11.09 -3.48 7.84
CA SER A 51 -12.26 -4.01 7.15
C SER A 51 -11.87 -5.04 6.10
N LEU A 52 -10.80 -4.79 5.33
CA LEU A 52 -10.27 -5.75 4.35
C LEU A 52 -9.80 -7.04 5.02
N LEU A 53 -9.08 -6.95 6.14
CA LEU A 53 -8.64 -8.12 6.90
C LEU A 53 -9.82 -8.98 7.37
N ARG A 54 -10.88 -8.35 7.89
CA ARG A 54 -12.11 -9.05 8.27
C ARG A 54 -12.78 -9.71 7.07
N PHE A 55 -12.81 -9.02 5.93
CA PHE A 55 -13.42 -9.54 4.71
C PHE A 55 -12.64 -10.72 4.12
N VAL A 56 -11.31 -10.63 4.06
CA VAL A 56 -10.46 -11.74 3.57
C VAL A 56 -10.52 -12.96 4.49
N ALA A 57 -10.66 -12.77 5.80
CA ALA A 57 -10.80 -13.85 6.76
C ALA A 57 -12.19 -14.53 6.73
N ALA A 58 -13.21 -13.88 6.16
CA ALA A 58 -14.56 -14.43 6.10
C ALA A 58 -14.65 -15.60 5.09
N PRO A 59 -15.36 -16.69 5.40
CA PRO A 59 -15.51 -17.83 4.48
C PRO A 59 -16.12 -17.48 3.12
N SER A 60 -16.92 -16.42 3.07
CA SER A 60 -17.53 -15.88 1.85
C SER A 60 -16.70 -14.79 1.16
N GLY A 61 -15.58 -14.39 1.75
CA GLY A 61 -14.71 -13.34 1.23
C GLY A 61 -14.08 -13.76 -0.11
N ARG A 62 -14.42 -13.01 -1.17
CA ARG A 62 -13.91 -13.25 -2.52
C ARG A 62 -12.98 -12.12 -2.93
N LEU A 63 -11.99 -11.84 -2.10
CA LEU A 63 -10.98 -10.82 -2.36
C LEU A 63 -9.60 -11.47 -2.30
N HIS A 64 -8.75 -11.16 -3.27
CA HIS A 64 -7.38 -11.61 -3.31
C HIS A 64 -6.44 -10.44 -3.08
N LEU A 65 -5.72 -10.47 -1.95
CA LEU A 65 -4.60 -9.58 -1.70
C LEU A 65 -3.33 -10.26 -2.23
N VAL A 66 -2.60 -9.55 -3.06
CA VAL A 66 -1.37 -10.04 -3.69
C VAL A 66 -0.27 -9.01 -3.49
N VAL A 67 0.95 -9.47 -3.28
CA VAL A 67 2.14 -8.62 -3.23
C VAL A 67 3.23 -9.18 -4.14
N PRO A 68 3.96 -8.32 -4.86
CA PRO A 68 5.16 -8.70 -5.60
C PRO A 68 6.24 -9.32 -4.71
N GLU A 69 7.16 -10.04 -5.33
CA GLU A 69 8.25 -10.79 -4.67
C GLU A 69 9.07 -9.96 -3.70
N LEU A 70 9.38 -8.71 -4.06
CA LEU A 70 10.31 -7.87 -3.30
C LEU A 70 9.66 -7.15 -2.12
N VAL A 71 8.34 -7.01 -2.10
CA VAL A 71 7.59 -6.25 -1.09
C VAL A 71 7.87 -6.71 0.35
N PRO A 72 7.86 -8.02 0.69
CA PRO A 72 8.12 -8.44 2.07
C PRO A 72 9.53 -8.08 2.55
N GLY A 73 10.54 -8.21 1.67
CA GLY A 73 11.92 -7.83 1.98
C GLY A 73 12.06 -6.32 2.21
N GLU A 74 11.53 -5.50 1.30
CA GLU A 74 11.54 -4.05 1.43
C GLU A 74 10.81 -3.56 2.68
N PHE A 75 9.66 -4.17 2.99
CA PHE A 75 8.93 -3.87 4.21
C PHE A 75 9.79 -4.14 5.45
N THR A 76 10.41 -5.32 5.54
CA THR A 76 11.28 -5.71 6.66
C THR A 76 12.47 -4.76 6.79
N ASP A 77 13.11 -4.36 5.69
CA ASP A 77 14.28 -3.47 5.67
C ASP A 77 13.98 -2.07 6.26
N HIS A 78 12.72 -1.63 6.17
CA HIS A 78 12.34 -0.26 6.53
C HIS A 78 11.46 -0.14 7.78
N ALA A 79 10.68 -1.15 8.09
CA ALA A 79 9.60 -1.09 9.05
C ALA A 79 10.05 -0.69 10.46
N ASP A 80 11.13 -1.30 10.98
CA ASP A 80 11.61 -1.03 12.34
C ASP A 80 12.04 0.43 12.52
N ARG A 81 12.76 0.98 11.53
CA ARG A 81 13.17 2.38 11.56
C ARG A 81 11.96 3.32 11.52
N ILE A 82 10.98 3.02 10.67
CA ILE A 82 9.78 3.83 10.50
C ILE A 82 8.94 3.80 11.77
N GLU A 83 8.79 2.64 12.41
CA GLU A 83 8.08 2.50 13.69
C GLU A 83 8.72 3.35 14.78
N VAL A 84 10.05 3.29 14.94
CA VAL A 84 10.79 4.10 15.91
C VAL A 84 10.62 5.59 15.64
N ASP A 85 10.65 6.02 14.38
CA ASP A 85 10.46 7.42 14.01
C ASP A 85 9.00 7.89 14.25
N PHE A 86 8.04 6.99 14.06
CA PHE A 86 6.63 7.27 14.32
C PHE A 86 6.33 7.33 15.82
N ASP A 87 6.87 6.41 16.62
CA ASP A 87 6.78 6.45 18.09
C ASP A 87 7.40 7.72 18.66
N ARG A 88 8.59 8.11 18.17
CA ARG A 88 9.25 9.38 18.56
C ARG A 88 8.37 10.59 18.27
N TRP A 89 7.62 10.57 17.18
CA TRP A 89 6.69 11.64 16.86
C TRP A 89 5.56 11.73 17.90
N PHE A 90 4.95 10.61 18.32
CA PHE A 90 3.93 10.62 19.37
C PHE A 90 4.49 11.20 20.68
N ARG A 91 5.69 10.80 21.09
CA ARG A 91 6.36 11.39 22.28
C ARG A 91 6.52 12.90 22.14
N SER A 92 6.83 13.39 20.95
CA SER A 92 6.97 14.84 20.74
C SER A 92 5.64 15.58 20.82
N GLN A 93 4.51 14.92 20.47
CA GLN A 93 3.19 15.53 20.63
C GLN A 93 2.84 15.70 22.11
N ASP A 94 3.09 14.69 22.94
CA ASP A 94 2.86 14.77 24.38
C ASP A 94 3.71 15.90 25.02
N SER A 95 5.00 15.98 24.70
CA SER A 95 5.87 17.05 25.17
C SER A 95 5.43 18.44 24.72
N ASN A 96 4.92 18.58 23.49
CA ASN A 96 4.37 19.84 22.98
C ASN A 96 3.10 20.24 23.73
N ALA A 97 2.22 19.28 24.03
CA ALA A 97 1.00 19.52 24.79
C ALA A 97 1.31 19.98 26.22
N GLU A 98 2.29 19.37 26.90
CA GLU A 98 2.78 19.76 28.21
C GLU A 98 3.31 21.20 28.22
N TRP A 99 4.16 21.54 27.21
CA TRP A 99 4.72 22.87 27.09
C TRP A 99 3.61 23.92 26.85
N LEU A 100 2.65 23.65 25.94
CA LEU A 100 1.53 24.54 25.65
C LEU A 100 0.65 24.79 26.90
N SER A 101 0.34 23.73 27.65
CA SER A 101 -0.44 23.85 28.87
C SER A 101 0.29 24.67 29.93
N GLY A 102 1.61 24.44 30.12
CA GLY A 102 2.43 25.24 31.01
C GLY A 102 2.49 26.72 30.61
N ALA A 103 2.74 27.01 29.35
CA ALA A 103 2.78 28.36 28.81
C ALA A 103 1.42 29.10 28.99
N ALA A 104 0.32 28.41 28.65
CA ALA A 104 -1.04 28.95 28.82
C ALA A 104 -1.35 29.32 30.28
N SER A 105 -0.94 28.47 31.22
CA SER A 105 -1.08 28.72 32.65
C SER A 105 -0.34 30.00 33.10
N VAL A 106 0.89 30.20 32.58
CA VAL A 106 1.71 31.40 32.90
C VAL A 106 1.06 32.67 32.40
N VAL A 107 0.39 32.65 31.24
CA VAL A 107 -0.30 33.83 30.68
C VAL A 107 -1.74 33.96 31.17
N GLY A 108 -2.18 33.15 32.14
CA GLY A 108 -3.50 33.23 32.75
C GLY A 108 -4.65 32.67 31.93
N VAL A 109 -4.35 31.79 30.95
CA VAL A 109 -5.34 31.09 30.13
C VAL A 109 -5.14 29.58 30.34
N PRO A 110 -5.71 29.01 31.41
CA PRO A 110 -5.47 27.60 31.72
C PRO A 110 -5.99 26.69 30.56
N LEU A 111 -5.10 25.86 30.06
CA LEU A 111 -5.39 24.85 29.05
C LEU A 111 -5.27 23.49 29.72
N PRO A 112 -6.33 22.65 29.76
CA PRO A 112 -6.21 21.30 30.32
C PRO A 112 -5.22 20.47 29.47
N LEU A 113 -4.37 19.68 30.16
CA LEU A 113 -3.53 18.69 29.49
C LEU A 113 -4.42 17.61 28.89
N PRO A 114 -4.26 17.30 27.60
CA PRO A 114 -4.85 16.10 27.02
C PRO A 114 -4.18 14.86 27.65
N ASP A 115 -4.88 13.72 27.60
CA ASP A 115 -4.29 12.44 27.99
C ASP A 115 -3.07 12.14 27.11
N PRO A 116 -1.96 11.64 27.67
CA PRO A 116 -0.79 11.30 26.89
C PRO A 116 -1.11 10.24 25.82
N VAL A 117 -0.65 10.45 24.60
CA VAL A 117 -0.91 9.55 23.46
C VAL A 117 0.13 8.43 23.36
N HIS A 118 1.38 8.71 23.74
CA HIS A 118 2.48 7.76 23.63
C HIS A 118 2.23 6.42 24.38
N PRO A 119 1.67 6.40 25.62
CA PRO A 119 1.41 5.14 26.34
C PRO A 119 0.43 4.19 25.63
N LEU A 120 -0.35 4.69 24.66
CA LEU A 120 -1.31 3.88 23.90
C LEU A 120 -0.65 2.95 22.87
N ALA A 121 0.68 3.01 22.73
CA ALA A 121 1.45 2.18 21.79
C ALA A 121 0.88 2.17 20.37
N ILE A 122 0.39 3.34 19.89
CA ILE A 122 -0.27 3.48 18.59
C ILE A 122 0.66 3.06 17.45
N ALA A 123 1.95 3.43 17.52
CA ALA A 123 2.92 3.05 16.49
C ALA A 123 3.02 1.53 16.34
N ALA A 124 3.14 0.81 17.48
CA ALA A 124 3.18 -0.65 17.47
C ALA A 124 1.86 -1.26 16.98
N GLY A 125 0.72 -0.66 17.32
CA GLY A 125 -0.60 -1.07 16.83
C GLY A 125 -0.74 -0.94 15.32
N CYS A 126 -0.31 0.20 14.75
CA CYS A 126 -0.30 0.43 13.31
C CYS A 126 0.69 -0.51 12.58
N ARG A 127 1.86 -0.77 13.18
CA ARG A 127 2.82 -1.75 12.66
C ARG A 127 2.22 -3.15 12.63
N LYS A 128 1.57 -3.58 13.70
CA LYS A 128 0.89 -4.87 13.76
C LYS A 128 -0.18 -4.99 12.67
N LEU A 129 -0.96 -3.94 12.43
CA LEU A 129 -1.96 -3.93 11.37
C LEU A 129 -1.32 -4.10 9.99
N ALA A 130 -0.16 -3.48 9.73
CA ALA A 130 0.61 -3.65 8.50
C ALA A 130 1.15 -5.09 8.35
N ASP A 131 1.67 -5.67 9.43
CA ASP A 131 2.15 -7.07 9.45
C ASP A 131 1.00 -8.05 9.15
N GLU A 132 -0.18 -7.84 9.74
CA GLU A 132 -1.38 -8.65 9.49
C GLU A 132 -1.85 -8.53 8.03
N LEU A 133 -1.82 -7.32 7.45
CA LEU A 133 -2.16 -7.10 6.05
C LEU A 133 -1.19 -7.83 5.12
N LEU A 134 0.11 -7.77 5.39
CA LEU A 134 1.13 -8.48 4.63
C LEU A 134 0.98 -10.00 4.76
N ALA A 135 0.69 -10.49 5.96
CA ALA A 135 0.46 -11.92 6.21
C ALA A 135 -0.79 -12.47 5.50
N ALA A 136 -1.82 -11.62 5.31
CA ALA A 136 -3.03 -11.98 4.57
C ALA A 136 -2.83 -12.01 3.05
N ALA A 137 -1.75 -11.41 2.54
CA ALA A 137 -1.49 -11.32 1.12
C ALA A 137 -0.76 -12.55 0.58
N THR A 138 -1.06 -12.92 -0.66
CA THR A 138 -0.30 -13.94 -1.39
C THR A 138 0.94 -13.31 -2.01
N VAL A 139 2.13 -13.80 -1.64
CA VAL A 139 3.40 -13.31 -2.18
C VAL A 139 3.70 -14.01 -3.50
N LEU A 140 3.89 -13.22 -4.57
CA LEU A 140 4.36 -13.73 -5.86
C LEU A 140 5.79 -14.26 -5.73
N GLY A 141 6.07 -15.36 -6.41
CA GLY A 141 7.41 -15.89 -6.51
C GLY A 141 8.19 -15.24 -7.65
N ARG A 142 9.48 -15.50 -7.66
CA ARG A 142 10.39 -15.03 -8.71
C ARG A 142 9.93 -15.49 -10.10
N ASP A 143 9.92 -14.54 -11.03
CA ASP A 143 9.61 -14.80 -12.44
C ASP A 143 10.71 -14.18 -13.32
N GLN A 144 11.39 -15.02 -14.09
CA GLN A 144 12.54 -14.61 -14.91
C GLN A 144 12.12 -13.64 -16.02
N VAL A 145 10.94 -13.83 -16.61
CA VAL A 145 10.44 -12.97 -17.69
C VAL A 145 10.16 -11.56 -17.15
N CYS A 146 9.57 -11.48 -15.95
CA CYS A 146 9.36 -10.20 -15.28
C CYS A 146 10.69 -9.51 -14.94
N LEU A 147 11.69 -10.27 -14.49
CA LEU A 147 13.02 -9.71 -14.21
C LEU A 147 13.69 -9.17 -15.48
N ASP A 148 13.66 -9.90 -16.58
CA ASP A 148 14.24 -9.47 -17.85
C ASP A 148 13.57 -8.19 -18.37
N ARG A 149 12.24 -8.08 -18.24
CA ARG A 149 11.48 -6.86 -18.57
C ARG A 149 11.83 -5.70 -17.65
N ALA A 150 11.99 -5.93 -16.34
CA ALA A 150 12.39 -4.91 -15.38
C ALA A 150 13.80 -4.37 -15.68
N VAL A 151 14.74 -5.26 -16.03
CA VAL A 151 16.09 -4.87 -16.50
C VAL A 151 16.00 -4.05 -17.78
N SER A 152 15.17 -4.43 -18.73
CA SER A 152 14.93 -3.66 -19.96
C SER A 152 14.40 -2.25 -19.66
N ARG A 153 13.48 -2.10 -18.67
CA ARG A 153 13.01 -0.77 -18.23
C ARG A 153 14.16 0.08 -17.70
N LEU A 154 15.00 -0.52 -16.87
CA LEU A 154 16.18 0.17 -16.30
C LEU A 154 17.15 0.65 -17.39
N VAL A 155 17.50 -0.22 -18.33
CA VAL A 155 18.40 0.09 -19.46
C VAL A 155 17.85 1.23 -20.33
N HIS A 156 16.56 1.18 -20.62
CA HIS A 156 15.91 2.18 -21.48
C HIS A 156 15.31 3.37 -20.70
N LYS A 157 15.61 3.49 -19.39
CA LYS A 157 15.13 4.57 -18.50
C LYS A 157 13.61 4.77 -18.56
N ARG A 158 12.85 3.68 -18.75
CA ARG A 158 11.38 3.70 -18.76
C ARG A 158 10.87 3.69 -17.32
N ARG A 159 9.72 4.33 -17.10
CA ARG A 159 9.05 4.29 -15.79
C ARG A 159 8.74 2.85 -15.34
N PRO A 160 8.83 2.61 -14.03
CA PRO A 160 9.27 3.48 -12.93
C PRO A 160 10.80 3.59 -12.77
N SER A 161 11.62 2.89 -13.53
CA SER A 161 13.10 2.85 -13.41
C SER A 161 13.84 4.12 -13.86
N HIS A 162 13.15 5.22 -14.11
CA HIS A 162 13.82 6.46 -14.54
C HIS A 162 14.81 7.00 -13.49
N LYS A 163 14.66 6.65 -12.20
CA LYS A 163 15.57 6.97 -11.09
C LYS A 163 16.68 5.93 -10.86
N LYS A 164 16.83 4.95 -11.76
CA LYS A 164 17.78 3.84 -11.68
C LYS A 164 17.51 2.79 -10.60
N GLU A 165 16.29 2.70 -10.12
CA GLU A 165 15.86 1.66 -9.18
C GLU A 165 15.12 0.55 -9.92
N ILE A 166 15.59 -0.69 -9.75
CA ILE A 166 14.99 -1.85 -10.44
C ILE A 166 13.77 -2.41 -9.69
N LYS A 167 13.68 -2.15 -8.37
CA LYS A 167 12.67 -2.77 -7.50
C LYS A 167 11.26 -2.42 -7.94
N ASP A 168 10.97 -1.12 -8.12
CA ASP A 168 9.65 -0.65 -8.59
C ASP A 168 9.30 -1.23 -9.96
N SER A 169 10.29 -1.39 -10.84
CA SER A 169 10.08 -2.01 -12.15
C SER A 169 9.76 -3.50 -12.03
N MET A 170 10.42 -4.21 -11.11
CA MET A 170 10.14 -5.62 -10.86
C MET A 170 8.72 -5.81 -10.30
N ASN A 171 8.34 -4.98 -9.31
CA ASN A 171 7.01 -4.98 -8.74
C ASN A 171 5.94 -4.70 -9.80
N LEU A 172 6.19 -3.72 -10.68
CA LEU A 172 5.29 -3.41 -11.79
C LEU A 172 5.17 -4.55 -12.79
N GLU A 173 6.29 -5.13 -13.25
CA GLU A 173 6.25 -6.22 -14.24
C GLU A 173 5.54 -7.47 -13.73
N GLN A 174 5.74 -7.83 -12.45
CA GLN A 174 4.98 -8.94 -11.85
C GLN A 174 3.48 -8.63 -11.77
N THR A 175 3.12 -7.40 -11.44
CA THR A 175 1.73 -6.95 -11.37
C THR A 175 1.06 -6.98 -12.76
N LEU A 176 1.73 -6.46 -13.77
CA LEU A 176 1.24 -6.47 -15.16
C LEU A 176 1.09 -7.90 -15.69
N GLU A 177 2.06 -8.76 -15.41
CA GLU A 177 2.02 -10.17 -15.85
C GLU A 177 0.87 -10.95 -15.18
N LEU A 178 0.66 -10.75 -13.88
CA LEU A 178 -0.47 -11.33 -13.15
C LEU A 178 -1.79 -10.90 -13.80
N SER A 179 -1.97 -9.59 -14.02
CA SER A 179 -3.20 -9.05 -14.59
C SER A 179 -3.44 -9.54 -16.02
N ARG A 180 -2.40 -9.58 -16.88
CA ARG A 180 -2.51 -10.14 -18.25
C ARG A 180 -2.97 -11.59 -18.24
N ARG A 181 -2.42 -12.43 -17.34
CA ARG A 181 -2.81 -13.85 -17.24
C ARG A 181 -4.25 -14.01 -16.74
N LEU A 182 -4.66 -13.22 -15.76
CA LEU A 182 -6.04 -13.22 -15.27
C LEU A 182 -7.02 -12.78 -16.37
N ARG A 183 -6.68 -11.75 -17.13
CA ARG A 183 -7.48 -11.29 -18.27
C ARG A 183 -7.55 -12.33 -19.38
N ALA A 184 -6.42 -12.95 -19.74
CA ALA A 184 -6.37 -14.03 -20.73
C ALA A 184 -7.22 -15.25 -20.31
N ALA A 185 -7.34 -15.49 -19.01
CA ALA A 185 -8.20 -16.51 -18.42
C ALA A 185 -9.65 -16.05 -18.21
N THR A 186 -10.05 -14.89 -18.78
CA THR A 186 -11.41 -14.33 -18.73
C THR A 186 -11.94 -14.02 -17.33
N LEU A 187 -11.06 -13.67 -16.38
CA LEU A 187 -11.51 -13.15 -15.09
C LEU A 187 -12.35 -11.87 -15.31
N VAL A 188 -13.58 -11.87 -14.80
CA VAL A 188 -14.52 -10.74 -14.93
C VAL A 188 -14.27 -9.68 -13.86
N SER A 189 -13.76 -10.08 -12.69
CA SER A 189 -13.48 -9.16 -11.59
C SER A 189 -12.29 -8.26 -11.89
N ASP A 190 -12.29 -7.07 -11.28
CA ASP A 190 -11.22 -6.10 -11.48
C ASP A 190 -9.90 -6.56 -10.84
N CYS A 191 -8.80 -6.22 -11.51
CA CYS A 191 -7.45 -6.26 -10.96
C CYS A 191 -6.97 -4.82 -10.77
N VAL A 192 -6.58 -4.48 -9.55
CA VAL A 192 -6.13 -3.11 -9.22
C VAL A 192 -4.74 -3.14 -8.60
N PHE A 193 -3.91 -2.18 -8.99
CA PHE A 193 -2.60 -1.92 -8.39
C PHE A 193 -2.67 -0.68 -7.53
N VAL A 194 -2.23 -0.79 -6.29
CA VAL A 194 -2.23 0.30 -5.32
C VAL A 194 -0.79 0.67 -4.96
N SER A 195 -0.44 1.93 -5.16
CA SER A 195 0.87 2.46 -4.76
C SER A 195 0.77 3.95 -4.48
N SER A 196 1.20 4.36 -3.31
CA SER A 196 1.32 5.79 -2.95
C SER A 196 2.60 6.46 -3.47
N ASN A 197 3.43 5.72 -4.23
CA ASN A 197 4.56 6.29 -4.97
C ASN A 197 4.06 7.02 -6.23
N THR A 198 3.32 8.12 -6.01
CA THR A 198 2.70 8.89 -7.10
C THR A 198 3.73 9.47 -8.07
N GLY A 199 4.95 9.76 -7.60
CA GLY A 199 6.03 10.26 -8.45
C GLY A 199 6.46 9.30 -9.57
N ASP A 200 6.25 8.00 -9.37
CA ASP A 200 6.62 6.98 -10.35
C ASP A 200 5.41 6.45 -11.13
N PHE A 201 4.23 6.39 -10.52
CA PHE A 201 3.06 5.73 -11.10
C PHE A 201 1.92 6.67 -11.50
N ALA A 202 1.79 7.86 -10.89
CA ALA A 202 0.69 8.78 -11.19
C ALA A 202 1.06 9.84 -12.22
N ALA A 203 0.05 10.34 -12.93
CA ALA A 203 0.17 11.54 -13.73
C ALA A 203 0.37 12.77 -12.81
N PRO A 204 1.12 13.79 -13.24
CA PRO A 204 1.28 15.02 -12.46
C PRO A 204 -0.08 15.60 -12.05
N GLU A 205 -0.21 15.98 -10.79
CA GLU A 205 -1.41 16.60 -10.22
C GLU A 205 -2.72 15.80 -10.40
N SER A 206 -2.60 14.48 -10.61
CA SER A 206 -3.74 13.59 -10.86
C SER A 206 -3.58 12.27 -10.13
N ALA A 207 -4.72 11.65 -9.79
CA ALA A 207 -4.76 10.29 -9.26
C ALA A 207 -4.75 9.19 -10.35
N SER A 208 -4.73 9.59 -11.63
CA SER A 208 -4.68 8.63 -12.74
C SER A 208 -3.27 8.08 -12.97
N VAL A 209 -3.19 6.92 -13.64
CA VAL A 209 -1.90 6.34 -14.02
C VAL A 209 -1.11 7.30 -14.94
N HIS A 210 0.22 7.31 -14.77
CA HIS A 210 1.11 8.14 -15.59
C HIS A 210 0.95 7.82 -17.08
N PRO A 211 0.92 8.83 -18.00
CA PRO A 211 0.74 8.62 -19.44
C PRO A 211 1.70 7.59 -20.05
N ASP A 212 2.96 7.57 -19.62
CA ASP A 212 3.97 6.60 -20.10
C ASP A 212 3.64 5.13 -19.73
N LEU A 213 2.77 4.91 -18.76
CA LEU A 213 2.34 3.58 -18.30
C LEU A 213 0.92 3.24 -18.76
N ALA A 214 0.14 4.22 -19.22
CA ALA A 214 -1.28 4.07 -19.50
C ALA A 214 -1.57 2.95 -20.52
N ALA A 215 -0.78 2.84 -21.58
CA ALA A 215 -0.94 1.79 -22.58
C ALA A 215 -0.75 0.39 -21.98
N GLU A 216 0.29 0.21 -21.14
CA GLU A 216 0.61 -1.08 -20.52
C GLU A 216 -0.46 -1.50 -19.48
N PHE A 217 -0.99 -0.55 -18.72
CA PHE A 217 -2.09 -0.78 -17.78
C PHE A 217 -3.38 -1.17 -18.52
N ASN A 218 -3.73 -0.45 -19.59
CA ASN A 218 -4.90 -0.77 -20.41
C ASN A 218 -4.78 -2.16 -21.05
N ASP A 219 -3.63 -2.48 -21.66
CA ASP A 219 -3.37 -3.77 -22.28
C ASP A 219 -3.45 -4.93 -21.28
N ALA A 220 -2.99 -4.70 -20.05
CA ALA A 220 -3.09 -5.67 -18.96
C ALA A 220 -4.49 -5.75 -18.35
N GLY A 221 -5.37 -4.77 -18.58
CA GLY A 221 -6.65 -4.65 -17.88
C GLY A 221 -6.47 -4.34 -16.39
N LEU A 222 -5.43 -3.55 -16.07
CA LEU A 222 -5.06 -3.18 -14.70
C LEU A 222 -5.45 -1.75 -14.42
N SER A 223 -6.08 -1.50 -13.28
CA SER A 223 -6.38 -0.14 -12.79
C SER A 223 -5.37 0.29 -11.75
N TYR A 224 -5.02 1.59 -11.72
CA TYR A 224 -4.14 2.17 -10.72
C TYR A 224 -4.89 3.01 -9.70
N PHE A 225 -4.51 2.91 -8.44
CA PHE A 225 -4.99 3.80 -7.38
C PHE A 225 -3.84 4.25 -6.47
N PRO A 226 -3.83 5.55 -6.08
CA PRO A 226 -2.77 6.10 -5.21
C PRO A 226 -2.96 5.75 -3.73
N SER A 227 -4.12 5.23 -3.33
CA SER A 227 -4.39 4.79 -1.96
C SER A 227 -5.30 3.58 -1.93
N LEU A 228 -5.19 2.80 -0.84
CA LEU A 228 -6.03 1.64 -0.62
C LEU A 228 -7.49 2.04 -0.44
N THR A 229 -7.76 3.15 0.22
CA THR A 229 -9.11 3.71 0.39
C THR A 229 -9.76 4.02 -0.95
N ALA A 230 -9.03 4.64 -1.89
CA ALA A 230 -9.55 4.91 -3.23
C ALA A 230 -9.84 3.63 -4.02
N ALA A 231 -8.96 2.63 -3.93
CA ALA A 231 -9.14 1.33 -4.59
C ALA A 231 -10.37 0.60 -4.06
N VAL A 232 -10.53 0.52 -2.73
CA VAL A 232 -11.66 -0.14 -2.07
C VAL A 232 -12.97 0.58 -2.40
N GLY A 233 -13.01 1.91 -2.31
CA GLY A 233 -14.19 2.71 -2.68
C GLY A 233 -14.61 2.51 -4.14
N ASN A 234 -13.63 2.36 -5.06
CA ASN A 234 -13.94 2.03 -6.45
C ASN A 234 -14.54 0.63 -6.59
N LEU A 235 -13.96 -0.39 -5.94
CA LEU A 235 -14.48 -1.77 -5.99
C LEU A 235 -15.88 -1.87 -5.37
N GLN A 236 -16.14 -1.13 -4.28
CA GLN A 236 -17.48 -1.03 -3.67
C GLN A 236 -18.48 -0.37 -4.60
N SER A 237 -18.13 0.74 -5.25
CA SER A 237 -19.02 1.43 -6.20
C SER A 237 -19.38 0.56 -7.41
N ARG A 238 -18.56 -0.42 -7.74
CA ARG A 238 -18.79 -1.43 -8.79
C ARG A 238 -19.48 -2.70 -8.29
N GLY A 239 -19.83 -2.76 -7.01
CA GLY A 239 -20.49 -3.92 -6.39
C GLY A 239 -19.60 -5.16 -6.27
N GLN A 240 -18.26 -5.00 -6.32
CA GLN A 240 -17.32 -6.12 -6.19
C GLN A 240 -16.88 -6.34 -4.73
N LEU A 241 -17.04 -5.35 -3.88
CA LEU A 241 -16.90 -5.44 -2.42
C LEU A 241 -18.18 -4.91 -1.76
N PRO A 242 -18.49 -5.35 -0.53
CA PRO A 242 -19.64 -4.88 0.22
C PRO A 242 -19.47 -3.42 0.70
#